data_d7307fb78b1d918871f1a2310e1c15bf
#
_entry.id   d7307fb78b1d918871f1a2310e1c15bf
#
_cell.length_a   1.000
_cell.length_b   1.000
_cell.length_c   1.000
_cell.angle_alpha   90.00
_cell.angle_beta   90.00
_cell.angle_gamma   90.00
#
_symmetry.space_group_name_H-M   'P 1'
#
loop_
_entity.id
_entity.type
_entity.pdbx_description
1 polymer ?
#
loop_
_entity_poly.entity_id
_entity_poly.type
_entity_poly.pdbx_seq_one_letter_code
_entity_poly.pdbx_strand_id
1 'polypeptide(L)' 'MDITTHSARITGPVSYRAGSGRRQHIPIGPCLVENLGGHSIDIVWGTRGQSSAALPIEEVEAAQNHGHLVLLD' A
#
# COMPACT_ATOMS: atom_id res chain seq x y z
N MET A 1 -13.98 -0.17 16.38
CA MET A 1 -13.16 -0.60 15.24
C MET A 1 -11.88 0.22 15.24
N ASP A 2 -10.76 -0.45 15.33
CA ASP A 2 -9.47 0.22 15.40
C ASP A 2 -8.87 0.36 14.02
N ILE A 3 -8.62 1.60 13.63
CA ILE A 3 -7.92 1.90 12.40
C ILE A 3 -6.44 1.99 12.75
N THR A 4 -5.63 1.18 12.07
CA THR A 4 -4.19 1.18 12.29
C THR A 4 -3.51 1.79 11.07
N THR A 5 -2.72 2.83 11.30
CA THR A 5 -1.98 3.51 10.24
C THR A 5 -0.50 3.44 10.55
N HIS A 6 0.28 3.04 9.56
CA HIS A 6 1.74 2.93 9.69
C HIS A 6 2.42 3.73 8.60
N SER A 7 3.52 4.39 8.96
CA SER A 7 4.40 4.98 7.97
C SER A 7 5.19 3.86 7.31
N ALA A 8 5.35 3.97 5.99
CA ALA A 8 6.02 2.94 5.22
C ALA A 8 6.70 3.54 4.00
N ARG A 9 7.40 2.70 3.26
CA ARG A 9 8.09 3.12 2.04
C ARG A 9 7.98 2.02 1.00
N ILE A 10 7.67 2.42 -0.22
CA ILE A 10 7.71 1.53 -1.37
C ILE A 10 9.14 1.51 -1.88
N THR A 11 9.73 0.32 -1.91
CA THR A 11 11.15 0.14 -2.27
C THR A 11 11.33 -0.78 -3.47
N GLY A 12 10.25 -1.30 -4.03
CA GLY A 12 10.30 -2.16 -5.20
C GLY A 12 8.93 -2.18 -5.87
N PRO A 13 8.77 -2.92 -6.97
CA PRO A 13 7.52 -2.89 -7.72
C PRO A 13 6.36 -3.47 -6.91
N VAL A 14 5.36 -2.63 -6.66
CA VAL A 14 4.09 -3.03 -6.06
C VAL A 14 3.01 -2.57 -7.02
N SER A 15 2.27 -3.52 -7.57
CA SER A 15 1.23 -3.19 -8.54
C SER A 15 -0.15 -3.29 -7.90
N TYR A 16 -1.08 -2.54 -8.47
CA TYR A 16 -2.47 -2.58 -8.06
C TYR A 16 -3.36 -2.46 -9.29
N ARG A 17 -4.61 -2.84 -9.12
CA ARG A 17 -5.58 -2.72 -10.21
C ARG A 17 -6.35 -1.42 -10.04
N ALA A 18 -6.19 -0.51 -11.01
CA ALA A 18 -6.92 0.75 -11.02
C ALA A 18 -8.39 0.54 -11.35
N GLY A 19 -9.21 1.56 -11.13
CA GLY A 19 -10.65 1.49 -11.39
C GLY A 19 -11.01 1.14 -12.83
N SER A 20 -10.12 1.40 -13.78
CA SER A 20 -10.30 1.02 -15.18
C SER A 20 -9.97 -0.44 -15.46
N GLY A 21 -9.53 -1.20 -14.47
CA GLY A 21 -9.08 -2.57 -14.63
C GLY A 21 -7.62 -2.71 -15.06
N ARG A 22 -6.95 -1.62 -15.31
CA ARG A 22 -5.53 -1.63 -15.69
C ARG A 22 -4.65 -1.81 -14.48
N ARG A 23 -3.56 -2.56 -14.64
CA ARG A 23 -2.53 -2.66 -13.62
C ARG A 23 -1.65 -1.41 -13.66
N GLN A 24 -1.43 -0.87 -12.49
CA GLN A 24 -0.54 0.28 -12.32
C GLN A 24 0.41 0.00 -11.17
N HIS A 25 1.50 0.73 -11.10
CA HIS A 25 2.48 0.59 -10.05
C HIS A 25 2.37 1.75 -9.07
N ILE A 26 2.52 1.44 -7.79
CA ILE A 26 2.63 2.46 -6.77
C ILE A 26 4.03 3.06 -6.88
N PRO A 27 4.15 4.39 -6.92
CA PRO A 27 5.48 5.02 -7.03
C PRO A 27 6.39 4.64 -5.88
N ILE A 28 7.67 4.47 -6.16
CA ILE A 28 8.68 4.24 -5.14
C ILE A 28 8.79 5.51 -4.30
N GLY A 29 8.77 5.36 -2.98
CA GLY A 29 8.85 6.48 -2.07
C GLY A 29 7.98 6.28 -0.85
N PRO A 30 7.78 7.35 -0.06
CA PRO A 30 7.03 7.25 1.19
C PRO A 30 5.56 7.01 0.95
N CYS A 31 4.93 6.28 1.87
CA CYS A 31 3.51 6.00 1.83
C CYS A 31 2.99 5.75 3.24
N LEU A 32 1.68 5.65 3.36
CA LEU A 32 1.01 5.21 4.58
C LEU A 32 0.29 3.91 4.27
N VAL A 33 0.33 3.00 5.23
CA VAL A 33 -0.38 1.73 5.13
C VAL A 33 -1.48 1.76 6.18
N GLU A 34 -2.72 1.66 5.73
CA GLU A 34 -3.88 1.75 6.62
C GLU A 34 -4.63 0.42 6.63
N ASN A 35 -4.72 -0.18 7.82
CA ASN A 35 -5.52 -1.38 8.02
C ASN A 35 -6.85 -0.96 8.62
N LEU A 36 -7.91 -1.10 7.85
CA LEU A 36 -9.25 -0.68 8.24
C LEU A 36 -10.07 -1.82 8.84
N GLY A 37 -9.44 -2.94 9.17
CA GLY A 37 -10.12 -4.05 9.81
C GLY A 37 -10.82 -5.01 8.87
N GLY A 38 -10.59 -4.89 7.57
CA GLY A 38 -11.16 -5.79 6.56
C GLY A 38 -10.14 -6.74 6.00
N HIS A 39 -10.43 -7.26 4.81
CA HIS A 39 -9.53 -8.16 4.08
C HIS A 39 -8.57 -7.41 3.17
N SER A 40 -8.65 -6.09 3.16
CA SER A 40 -7.84 -5.23 2.31
C SER A 40 -7.08 -4.24 3.16
N ILE A 41 -5.96 -3.81 2.63
CA ILE A 41 -5.15 -2.76 3.25
C ILE A 41 -5.04 -1.64 2.23
N ASP A 42 -5.27 -0.41 2.69
CA ASP A 42 -5.13 0.77 1.85
C ASP A 42 -3.69 1.27 1.92
N ILE A 43 -3.10 1.52 0.76
CA ILE A 43 -1.81 2.18 0.67
C ILE A 43 -2.08 3.58 0.11
N VAL A 44 -1.62 4.60 0.83
CA VAL A 44 -1.87 5.99 0.48
C VAL A 44 -0.52 6.65 0.21
N TRP A 45 -0.41 7.34 -0.92
CA TRP A 45 0.83 8.01 -1.29
C TRP A 45 0.54 9.37 -1.91
N GLY A 46 1.62 10.13 -2.17
CA GLY A 46 1.52 11.49 -2.66
C GLY A 46 1.72 12.49 -1.54
N THR A 47 2.15 13.72 -1.90
CA THR A 47 2.49 14.75 -0.93
C THR A 47 1.35 15.11 0.01
N ARG A 48 0.11 14.93 -0.44
CA ARG A 48 -1.07 15.24 0.36
C ARG A 48 -1.97 14.03 0.55
N GLY A 49 -1.46 12.82 0.30
CA GLY A 49 -2.27 11.62 0.39
C GLY A 49 -3.39 11.56 -0.64
N GLN A 50 -3.17 12.15 -1.80
CA GLN A 50 -4.22 12.25 -2.82
C GLN A 50 -4.40 10.98 -3.63
N SER A 51 -3.51 10.02 -3.50
CA SER A 51 -3.61 8.75 -4.23
C SER A 51 -3.70 7.60 -3.24
N SER A 52 -4.46 6.58 -3.59
CA SER A 52 -4.58 5.41 -2.74
C SER A 52 -4.96 4.19 -3.58
N ALA A 53 -4.64 3.02 -3.03
CA ALA A 53 -5.00 1.74 -3.63
C ALA A 53 -5.30 0.76 -2.51
N ALA A 54 -6.37 -0.03 -2.70
CA ALA A 54 -6.70 -1.10 -1.78
C ALA A 54 -6.12 -2.40 -2.33
N LEU A 55 -5.34 -3.10 -1.51
CA LEU A 55 -4.73 -4.36 -1.88
C LEU A 55 -5.16 -5.45 -0.91
N PRO A 56 -5.34 -6.69 -1.40
CA PRO A 56 -5.55 -7.82 -0.48
C PRO A 56 -4.39 -7.95 0.48
N ILE A 57 -4.68 -8.40 1.69
CA ILE A 57 -3.66 -8.57 2.73
C ILE A 57 -2.51 -9.44 2.24
N GLU A 58 -2.82 -10.51 1.51
CA GLU A 58 -1.81 -11.44 1.00
C GLU A 58 -0.81 -10.75 0.07
N GLU A 59 -1.29 -9.82 -0.75
CA GLU A 59 -0.40 -9.09 -1.65
C GLU A 59 0.49 -8.13 -0.89
N VAL A 60 -0.03 -7.50 0.16
CA VAL A 60 0.78 -6.62 1.01
C VAL A 60 1.85 -7.43 1.73
N GLU A 61 1.49 -8.58 2.27
CA GLU A 61 2.46 -9.46 2.92
C GLU A 61 3.54 -9.93 1.96
N ALA A 62 3.15 -10.29 0.73
CA ALA A 62 4.11 -10.70 -0.29
C ALA A 62 5.07 -9.55 -0.63
N ALA A 63 4.57 -8.34 -0.75
CA ALA A 63 5.41 -7.18 -1.03
C ALA A 63 6.41 -6.95 0.10
N GLN A 64 5.98 -7.10 1.35
CA GLN A 64 6.89 -6.99 2.50
C GLN A 64 7.95 -8.10 2.47
N ASN A 65 7.55 -9.32 2.19
CA ASN A 65 8.47 -10.45 2.14
C ASN A 65 9.53 -10.30 1.04
N HIS A 66 9.17 -9.65 -0.06
CA HIS A 66 10.10 -9.40 -1.15
C HIS A 66 10.94 -8.12 -0.94
N GLY A 67 10.70 -7.40 0.13
CA GLY A 67 11.42 -6.15 0.38
C GLY A 67 10.95 -4.99 -0.48
N HIS A 68 9.78 -5.10 -1.08
CA HIS A 68 9.22 -4.03 -1.92
C HIS A 68 8.40 -3.02 -1.12
N LEU A 69 8.03 -3.37 0.09
CA LEU A 69 7.32 -2.50 1.02
C LEU A 69 7.95 -2.66 2.39
N VAL A 70 8.36 -1.56 2.98
CA VAL A 70 9.03 -1.56 4.27
C VAL A 70 8.26 -0.67 5.22
N LEU A 71 7.88 -1.22 6.37
CA LEU A 71 7.26 -0.43 7.43
C LEU A 71 8.35 0.34 8.18
N LEU A 72 8.08 1.61 8.48
CA LEU A 72 9.06 2.49 9.11
C LEU A 72 8.78 2.73 10.58
N ASP A 73 7.61 2.34 11.08
CA ASP A 73 7.28 2.52 12.49
C ASP A 73 6.92 1.22 13.19
#